data_5ea633666095edd2ae53c042d0bda8cb
#
_entry.id   5ea633666095edd2ae53c042d0bda8cb
#
_cell.length_a   1.000
_cell.length_b   1.000
_cell.length_c   1.000
_cell.angle_alpha   90.00
_cell.angle_beta   90.00
_cell.angle_gamma   90.00
#
_symmetry.space_group_name_H-M   'P 1'
#
loop_
_entity.id
_entity.type
_entity.pdbx_description
1 polymer ?
#
loop_
_entity_poly.entity_id
_entity_poly.type
_entity_poly.pdbx_seq_one_letter_code
_entity_poly.pdbx_strand_id
1 'polypeptide(L)'
;MSAVKAVQAGQRPSAMPSSNGRCRSKYKRELLERAAADGLTQEAVEALRSSDGWQRWLRVRCQLATHGLHNQFLVAHQRPGARHVASQQGWRSLGYEVRSDEAPIRVWAHVPASKSAVCDWRRAGSPPEEKPEGDLRLVPVFDQDQVSPLGEVPKPVQKKHPRSGSSEANKLIRLLGQLIKFASEIGVSVNFEPIAGVVRGYHEPGTGEIVIDASPDFPPAARAARLIYELANVLIDEDPGRRRLKLCNGEREVVARSVAWCVGACAGRGYAEAIVVPTQWAADSGSVAFRYAALVDRVAGRLEGALLSGLEGEQE
;
A
#
# COMPACT_ATOMS: atom_id res chain seq x y z
N MET A 1 -13.37 31.32 -2.73
CA MET A 1 -13.66 30.02 -3.32
C MET A 1 -12.39 29.25 -3.70
N SER A 2 -11.34 29.16 -2.86
CA SER A 2 -10.05 28.54 -3.24
C SER A 2 -9.39 27.63 -2.19
N ALA A 3 -10.05 27.27 -1.10
CA ALA A 3 -9.42 26.48 -0.03
C ALA A 3 -9.75 24.97 -0.06
N VAL A 4 -10.61 24.51 -0.94
CA VAL A 4 -11.13 23.12 -0.93
C VAL A 4 -10.36 22.17 -1.86
N LYS A 5 -9.47 22.67 -2.74
CA LYS A 5 -8.66 21.83 -3.65
C LYS A 5 -7.41 21.20 -2.99
N ALA A 6 -7.03 21.62 -1.80
CA ALA A 6 -5.77 21.20 -1.17
C ALA A 6 -5.82 19.87 -0.39
N VAL A 7 -7.00 19.32 -0.12
CA VAL A 7 -7.15 18.09 0.70
C VAL A 7 -7.09 16.81 -0.13
N GLN A 8 -7.08 16.90 -1.46
CA GLN A 8 -7.01 15.73 -2.34
C GLN A 8 -5.65 15.51 -3.02
N ALA A 9 -4.83 16.53 -3.09
CA ALA A 9 -3.42 16.30 -3.32
C ALA A 9 -2.84 15.93 -1.96
N GLY A 10 -2.76 14.64 -1.65
CA GLY A 10 -1.83 14.19 -0.63
C GLY A 10 -0.51 14.85 -0.96
N GLN A 11 -0.17 15.93 -0.25
CA GLN A 11 1.17 16.43 -0.28
C GLN A 11 2.02 15.22 0.08
N ARG A 12 2.64 14.64 -0.93
CA ARG A 12 3.76 13.73 -0.74
C ARG A 12 4.59 14.39 0.34
N PRO A 13 4.92 13.71 1.45
CA PRO A 13 5.91 14.24 2.38
C PRO A 13 7.04 14.69 1.49
N SER A 14 7.42 15.95 1.55
CA SER A 14 8.22 16.73 0.60
C SER A 14 9.16 15.79 -0.16
N ALA A 15 8.94 15.67 -1.47
CA ALA A 15 9.68 14.73 -2.31
C ALA A 15 11.13 14.79 -1.88
N MET A 16 11.71 13.68 -1.47
CA MET A 16 13.14 13.63 -1.22
C MET A 16 13.80 14.28 -2.43
N PRO A 17 14.70 15.26 -2.25
CA PRO A 17 15.36 15.87 -3.37
C PRO A 17 15.85 14.76 -4.27
N SER A 18 15.70 14.90 -5.58
CA SER A 18 16.10 13.97 -6.61
C SER A 18 17.64 13.82 -6.64
N SER A 19 18.20 13.39 -5.52
CA SER A 19 19.62 13.14 -5.34
C SER A 19 19.87 11.65 -5.54
N ASN A 20 20.54 11.35 -6.64
CA ASN A 20 21.37 10.18 -6.95
C ASN A 20 20.92 8.83 -6.32
N GLY A 21 20.71 7.82 -7.16
CA GLY A 21 20.37 6.45 -6.76
C GLY A 21 21.22 5.85 -5.63
N ARG A 22 22.43 6.37 -5.38
CA ARG A 22 23.31 6.02 -4.26
C ARG A 22 22.74 6.44 -2.90
N CYS A 23 22.11 7.60 -2.77
CA CYS A 23 21.54 8.07 -1.51
C CYS A 23 20.32 7.22 -1.11
N ARG A 24 19.45 6.88 -2.06
CA ARG A 24 18.32 5.97 -1.83
C ARG A 24 18.76 4.57 -1.40
N SER A 25 19.88 4.07 -1.96
CA SER A 25 20.42 2.75 -1.62
C SER A 25 21.01 2.72 -0.20
N LYS A 26 21.75 3.78 0.20
CA LYS A 26 22.31 3.94 1.57
C LYS A 26 21.17 3.99 2.60
N TYR A 27 20.18 4.85 2.39
CA TYR A 27 19.01 4.98 3.26
C TYR A 27 18.25 3.66 3.43
N LYS A 28 18.00 2.94 2.33
CA LYS A 28 17.30 1.67 2.37
C LYS A 28 18.08 0.61 3.16
N ARG A 29 19.39 0.57 3.00
CA ARG A 29 20.23 -0.35 3.75
C ARG A 29 20.23 -0.03 5.24
N GLU A 30 20.44 1.24 5.60
CA GLU A 30 20.39 1.71 6.98
C GLU A 30 19.06 1.42 7.67
N LEU A 31 17.93 1.65 6.94
CA LEU A 31 16.61 1.28 7.44
C LEU A 31 16.50 -0.22 7.73
N LEU A 32 16.98 -1.07 6.82
CA LEU A 32 16.93 -2.52 7.02
C LEU A 32 17.75 -2.97 8.22
N GLU A 33 18.96 -2.40 8.38
CA GLU A 33 19.86 -2.71 9.51
C GLU A 33 19.25 -2.27 10.84
N ARG A 34 18.77 -1.04 10.94
CA ARG A 34 18.14 -0.50 12.17
C ARG A 34 16.82 -1.18 12.49
N ALA A 35 15.98 -1.41 11.47
CA ALA A 35 14.71 -2.11 11.66
C ALA A 35 14.91 -3.56 12.13
N ALA A 36 15.95 -4.23 11.66
CA ALA A 36 16.28 -5.59 12.10
C ALA A 36 16.76 -5.66 13.54
N ALA A 37 17.32 -4.56 14.09
CA ALA A 37 17.79 -4.47 15.47
C ALA A 37 16.72 -3.90 16.42
N ASP A 38 15.63 -3.32 15.91
CA ASP A 38 14.61 -2.67 16.72
C ASP A 38 13.51 -3.66 17.14
N GLY A 39 13.32 -3.83 18.46
CA GLY A 39 12.37 -4.78 19.02
C GLY A 39 10.93 -4.56 18.56
N LEU A 40 10.46 -3.30 18.52
CA LEU A 40 9.10 -2.98 18.07
C LEU A 40 8.88 -3.37 16.60
N THR A 41 9.89 -3.14 15.76
CA THR A 41 9.82 -3.53 14.34
C THR A 41 9.83 -5.05 14.19
N GLN A 42 10.62 -5.76 15.00
CA GLN A 42 10.63 -7.22 15.01
C GLN A 42 9.26 -7.78 15.41
N GLU A 43 8.66 -7.27 16.48
CA GLU A 43 7.32 -7.66 16.92
C GLU A 43 6.26 -7.42 15.84
N ALA A 44 6.32 -6.27 15.16
CA ALA A 44 5.42 -5.95 14.07
C ALA A 44 5.57 -6.90 12.87
N VAL A 45 6.78 -7.34 12.55
CA VAL A 45 7.05 -8.33 11.49
C VAL A 45 6.62 -9.73 11.93
N GLU A 46 6.89 -10.12 13.17
CA GLU A 46 6.46 -11.42 13.71
C GLU A 46 4.95 -11.56 13.72
N ALA A 47 4.20 -10.47 13.97
CA ALA A 47 2.74 -10.48 13.93
C ALA A 47 2.17 -10.94 12.57
N LEU A 48 2.90 -10.75 11.46
CA LEU A 48 2.48 -11.17 10.12
C LEU A 48 2.35 -12.69 9.95
N ARG A 49 2.91 -13.46 10.85
CA ARG A 49 2.86 -14.94 10.84
C ARG A 49 1.50 -15.49 11.23
N SER A 50 0.63 -14.67 11.78
CA SER A 50 -0.74 -15.00 12.12
C SER A 50 -1.74 -14.44 11.11
N SER A 51 -2.86 -15.12 10.91
CA SER A 51 -3.95 -14.64 10.04
C SER A 51 -4.48 -13.27 10.49
N ASP A 52 -4.59 -13.04 11.79
CA ASP A 52 -5.03 -11.76 12.35
C ASP A 52 -4.01 -10.65 12.08
N GLY A 53 -2.73 -10.87 12.33
CA GLY A 53 -1.67 -9.90 12.05
C GLY A 53 -1.55 -9.56 10.57
N TRP A 54 -1.64 -10.59 9.72
CA TRP A 54 -1.66 -10.42 8.26
C TRP A 54 -2.84 -9.58 7.80
N GLN A 55 -4.04 -9.87 8.32
CA GLN A 55 -5.26 -9.13 8.01
C GLN A 55 -5.21 -7.67 8.50
N ARG A 56 -4.65 -7.42 9.69
CA ARG A 56 -4.42 -6.05 10.20
C ARG A 56 -3.51 -5.26 9.28
N TRP A 57 -2.40 -5.86 8.85
CA TRP A 57 -1.49 -5.22 7.91
C TRP A 57 -2.17 -4.90 6.57
N LEU A 58 -2.92 -5.83 5.98
CA LEU A 58 -3.62 -5.59 4.70
C LEU A 58 -4.57 -4.40 4.80
N ARG A 59 -5.31 -4.27 5.91
CA ARG A 59 -6.20 -3.11 6.13
C ARG A 59 -5.43 -1.80 6.15
N VAL A 60 -4.33 -1.75 6.90
CA VAL A 60 -3.48 -0.56 7.00
C VAL A 60 -2.80 -0.27 5.66
N ARG A 61 -2.30 -1.29 4.98
CA ARG A 61 -1.67 -1.14 3.65
C ARG A 61 -2.63 -0.47 2.65
N CYS A 62 -3.89 -0.84 2.61
CA CYS A 62 -4.88 -0.23 1.72
C CYS A 62 -5.11 1.26 2.00
N GLN A 63 -4.93 1.71 3.24
CA GLN A 63 -5.05 3.12 3.61
C GLN A 63 -3.73 3.90 3.45
N LEU A 64 -2.62 3.23 3.67
CA LEU A 64 -1.28 3.81 3.77
C LEU A 64 -0.31 3.26 2.71
N ALA A 65 -0.79 2.95 1.51
CA ALA A 65 0.00 2.36 0.42
C ALA A 65 1.24 3.20 0.03
N THR A 66 1.23 4.51 0.27
CA THR A 66 2.37 5.39 -0.01
C THR A 66 3.47 5.35 1.06
N HIS A 67 3.20 4.73 2.20
CA HIS A 67 4.17 4.57 3.28
C HIS A 67 5.09 3.38 3.01
N GLY A 68 6.36 3.47 3.46
CA GLY A 68 7.29 2.35 3.36
C GLY A 68 6.79 1.12 4.15
N LEU A 69 7.08 -0.07 3.65
CA LEU A 69 6.56 -1.33 4.15
C LEU A 69 6.77 -1.54 5.67
N HIS A 70 7.96 -1.22 6.21
CA HIS A 70 8.20 -1.30 7.65
C HIS A 70 7.25 -0.39 8.46
N ASN A 71 6.95 0.80 7.95
CA ASN A 71 6.03 1.71 8.61
C ASN A 71 4.59 1.21 8.54
N GLN A 72 4.19 0.57 7.44
CA GLN A 72 2.88 -0.09 7.37
C GLN A 72 2.75 -1.18 8.45
N PHE A 73 3.79 -1.98 8.70
CA PHE A 73 3.80 -3.00 9.77
C PHE A 73 3.74 -2.38 11.15
N LEU A 74 4.56 -1.36 11.40
CA LEU A 74 4.57 -0.64 12.67
C LEU A 74 3.21 -0.03 12.98
N VAL A 75 2.58 0.59 12.00
CA VAL A 75 1.22 1.14 12.17
C VAL A 75 0.21 0.03 12.40
N ALA A 76 0.24 -1.05 11.63
CA ALA A 76 -0.68 -2.17 11.77
C ALA A 76 -0.57 -2.87 13.13
N HIS A 77 0.64 -2.94 13.68
CA HIS A 77 0.91 -3.52 14.98
C HIS A 77 0.41 -2.62 16.13
N GLN A 78 0.69 -1.33 16.07
CA GLN A 78 0.36 -0.38 17.13
C GLN A 78 -1.08 0.16 17.04
N ARG A 79 -1.63 0.32 15.82
CA ARG A 79 -2.97 0.87 15.57
C ARG A 79 -3.62 0.21 14.36
N PRO A 80 -4.21 -0.97 14.50
CA PRO A 80 -4.74 -1.78 13.38
C PRO A 80 -5.84 -1.12 12.55
N GLY A 81 -6.50 -0.09 13.09
CA GLY A 81 -7.58 0.67 12.44
C GLY A 81 -7.13 1.98 11.80
N ALA A 82 -5.83 2.29 11.82
CA ALA A 82 -5.32 3.56 11.31
C ALA A 82 -5.65 3.76 9.82
N ARG A 83 -6.12 4.98 9.49
CA ARG A 83 -6.51 5.35 8.13
C ARG A 83 -5.64 6.45 7.54
N HIS A 84 -5.22 7.40 8.38
CA HIS A 84 -4.37 8.51 7.97
C HIS A 84 -3.47 8.90 9.13
N VAL A 85 -2.16 8.82 8.93
CA VAL A 85 -1.20 9.14 9.98
C VAL A 85 -0.32 10.32 9.59
N ALA A 86 -0.15 11.24 10.55
CA ALA A 86 0.74 12.38 10.39
C ALA A 86 1.40 12.76 11.73
N SER A 87 2.50 13.52 11.66
CA SER A 87 3.10 14.12 12.85
C SER A 87 2.16 15.15 13.47
N GLN A 88 2.37 15.48 14.75
CA GLN A 88 1.60 16.54 15.43
C GLN A 88 1.64 17.86 14.64
N GLN A 89 2.81 18.22 14.10
CA GLN A 89 2.93 19.42 13.26
C GLN A 89 2.18 19.27 11.93
N GLY A 90 2.20 18.08 11.33
CA GLY A 90 1.41 17.79 10.13
C GLY A 90 -0.08 17.98 10.37
N TRP A 91 -0.59 17.46 11.48
CA TRP A 91 -1.99 17.66 11.87
C TRP A 91 -2.34 19.12 12.13
N ARG A 92 -1.46 19.86 12.82
CA ARG A 92 -1.67 21.30 13.04
C ARG A 92 -1.74 22.09 11.73
N SER A 93 -0.91 21.75 10.75
CA SER A 93 -0.96 22.40 9.43
C SER A 93 -2.24 22.07 8.64
N LEU A 94 -2.92 20.98 8.99
CA LEU A 94 -4.23 20.61 8.45
C LEU A 94 -5.42 21.17 9.27
N GLY A 95 -5.17 21.92 10.34
CA GLY A 95 -6.19 22.48 11.20
C GLY A 95 -6.70 21.53 12.29
N TYR A 96 -5.89 20.56 12.68
CA TYR A 96 -6.22 19.61 13.75
C TYR A 96 -5.18 19.63 14.87
N GLU A 97 -5.60 19.25 16.06
CA GLU A 97 -4.71 19.06 17.21
C GLU A 97 -4.85 17.63 17.76
N VAL A 98 -3.72 17.06 18.19
CA VAL A 98 -3.71 15.75 18.87
C VAL A 98 -4.38 15.91 20.23
N ARG A 99 -5.35 15.06 20.53
CA ARG A 99 -6.01 15.05 21.84
C ARG A 99 -5.03 14.74 22.96
N SER A 100 -5.30 15.28 24.15
CA SER A 100 -4.54 14.96 25.36
C SER A 100 -4.56 13.45 25.59
N ASP A 101 -3.46 12.90 26.10
CA ASP A 101 -3.32 11.50 26.53
C ASP A 101 -3.36 10.44 25.41
N GLU A 102 -3.33 10.84 24.14
CA GLU A 102 -3.22 9.90 23.03
C GLU A 102 -1.79 9.33 22.91
N ALA A 103 -1.71 8.01 22.91
CA ALA A 103 -0.43 7.34 22.71
C ALA A 103 0.05 7.46 21.25
N PRO A 104 1.29 7.91 21.01
CA PRO A 104 1.80 8.05 19.65
C PRO A 104 2.07 6.70 19.01
N ILE A 105 1.86 6.63 17.71
CA ILE A 105 2.34 5.55 16.85
C ILE A 105 3.78 5.87 16.45
N ARG A 106 4.71 4.94 16.60
CA ARG A 106 6.12 5.13 16.26
C ARG A 106 6.40 4.57 14.86
N VAL A 107 6.98 5.40 14.00
CA VAL A 107 7.35 5.03 12.63
C VAL A 107 8.75 5.49 12.30
N TRP A 108 9.44 4.79 11.40
CA TRP A 108 10.75 5.18 10.91
C TRP A 108 10.68 6.41 10.02
N ALA A 109 11.46 7.43 10.32
CA ALA A 109 11.62 8.61 9.48
C ALA A 109 13.06 9.10 9.50
N HIS A 110 13.48 9.65 8.37
CA HIS A 110 14.72 10.41 8.29
C HIS A 110 14.51 11.80 8.86
N VAL A 111 15.15 12.07 9.98
CA VAL A 111 15.10 13.38 10.62
C VAL A 111 16.31 14.19 10.15
N PRO A 112 16.13 15.33 9.52
CA PRO A 112 17.21 16.18 9.08
C PRO A 112 18.14 16.56 10.25
N ALA A 113 19.40 16.85 9.94
CA ALA A 113 20.32 17.40 10.93
C ALA A 113 19.74 18.66 11.58
N SER A 114 20.06 18.88 12.85
CA SER A 114 19.56 20.05 13.58
C SER A 114 20.01 21.36 12.95
N LYS A 115 19.20 22.39 13.07
CA LYS A 115 19.56 23.73 12.57
C LYS A 115 20.86 24.23 13.17
N SER A 116 21.14 23.95 14.46
CA SER A 116 22.40 24.29 15.12
C SER A 116 23.58 23.60 14.44
N ALA A 117 23.53 22.26 14.24
CA ALA A 117 24.60 21.53 13.58
C ALA A 117 24.88 22.06 12.15
N VAL A 118 23.84 22.40 11.39
CA VAL A 118 24.00 23.01 10.07
C VAL A 118 24.61 24.40 10.15
N CYS A 119 24.23 25.22 11.14
CA CYS A 119 24.82 26.54 11.36
C CYS A 119 26.28 26.44 11.76
N ASP A 120 26.64 25.51 12.65
CA ASP A 120 28.03 25.33 13.10
C ASP A 120 28.92 24.84 11.94
N TRP A 121 28.41 23.89 11.14
CA TRP A 121 29.08 23.46 9.92
C TRP A 121 29.32 24.61 8.92
N ARG A 122 28.33 25.50 8.75
CA ARG A 122 28.49 26.70 7.90
C ARG A 122 29.53 27.68 8.44
N ARG A 123 29.56 27.88 9.77
CA ARG A 123 30.59 28.72 10.42
C ARG A 123 31.98 28.16 10.26
N ALA A 124 32.12 26.83 10.24
CA ALA A 124 33.38 26.13 10.03
C ALA A 124 33.86 26.13 8.56
N GLY A 125 33.22 26.90 7.68
CA GLY A 125 33.60 26.97 6.26
C GLY A 125 33.00 25.92 5.35
N SER A 126 32.00 25.19 5.84
CA SER A 126 31.23 24.19 5.07
C SER A 126 32.09 23.06 4.47
N PRO A 127 33.00 22.42 5.22
CA PRO A 127 33.80 21.32 4.69
C PRO A 127 32.88 20.17 4.24
N PRO A 128 33.02 19.66 2.99
CA PRO A 128 32.10 18.64 2.44
C PRO A 128 32.05 17.35 3.24
N GLU A 129 33.16 16.98 3.87
CA GLU A 129 33.35 15.77 4.67
C GLU A 129 32.64 15.84 6.02
N GLU A 130 32.41 17.04 6.55
CA GLU A 130 31.79 17.29 7.85
C GLU A 130 30.33 17.75 7.73
N LYS A 131 29.74 17.64 6.55
CA LYS A 131 28.35 18.04 6.36
C LYS A 131 27.44 17.24 7.28
N PRO A 132 26.64 17.89 8.16
CA PRO A 132 25.76 17.19 9.07
C PRO A 132 24.74 16.38 8.29
N GLU A 133 24.78 15.06 8.46
CA GLU A 133 23.77 14.16 7.90
C GLU A 133 22.57 14.09 8.85
N GLY A 134 21.39 13.87 8.29
CA GLY A 134 20.22 13.53 9.10
C GLY A 134 20.34 12.12 9.68
N ASP A 135 19.47 11.83 10.63
CA ASP A 135 19.45 10.54 11.32
C ASP A 135 18.15 9.79 11.07
N LEU A 136 18.22 8.47 10.92
CA LEU A 136 17.06 7.60 10.80
C LEU A 136 16.65 7.12 12.19
N ARG A 137 15.43 7.48 12.62
CA ARG A 137 14.91 7.13 13.94
C ARG A 137 13.40 6.94 13.94
N LEU A 138 12.92 6.29 15.00
CA LEU A 138 11.48 6.22 15.27
C LEU A 138 10.97 7.59 15.73
N VAL A 139 9.95 8.10 15.02
CA VAL A 139 9.29 9.37 15.33
C VAL A 139 7.83 9.15 15.67
N PRO A 140 7.23 10.00 16.52
CA PRO A 140 5.82 9.93 16.85
C PRO A 140 4.96 10.45 15.69
N VAL A 141 3.93 9.69 15.34
CA VAL A 141 2.82 10.10 14.48
C VAL A 141 1.50 9.73 15.13
N PHE A 142 0.42 10.30 14.65
CA PHE A 142 -0.93 10.11 15.20
C PHE A 142 -1.90 9.84 14.06
N ASP A 143 -2.87 8.97 14.31
CA ASP A 143 -3.95 8.68 13.38
C ASP A 143 -5.04 9.75 13.41
N GLN A 144 -5.82 9.84 12.35
CA GLN A 144 -6.94 10.77 12.27
C GLN A 144 -7.96 10.63 13.43
N ASP A 145 -8.11 9.42 13.98
CA ASP A 145 -9.00 9.18 15.11
C ASP A 145 -8.41 9.64 16.47
N GLN A 146 -7.16 10.14 16.49
CA GLN A 146 -6.46 10.68 17.67
C GLN A 146 -6.42 12.20 17.70
N VAL A 147 -7.05 12.86 16.73
CA VAL A 147 -7.02 14.32 16.62
C VAL A 147 -8.40 14.94 16.69
N SER A 148 -8.43 16.21 17.10
CA SER A 148 -9.63 17.04 17.11
C SER A 148 -9.40 18.30 16.27
N PRO A 149 -10.43 18.87 15.64
CA PRO A 149 -10.31 20.12 14.91
C PRO A 149 -9.85 21.27 15.80
N LEU A 150 -8.97 22.14 15.29
CA LEU A 150 -8.62 23.42 15.90
C LEU A 150 -9.71 24.43 15.53
N GLY A 151 -10.63 24.70 16.48
CA GLY A 151 -11.75 25.63 16.28
C GLY A 151 -12.94 25.02 15.53
N GLU A 152 -13.89 25.86 15.13
CA GLU A 152 -14.98 25.45 14.26
C GLU A 152 -14.41 25.13 12.87
N VAL A 153 -14.09 23.88 12.63
CA VAL A 153 -13.85 23.42 11.26
C VAL A 153 -15.17 23.63 10.53
N PRO A 154 -15.21 24.36 9.41
CA PRO A 154 -16.35 24.33 8.53
C PRO A 154 -16.66 22.86 8.30
N LYS A 155 -17.87 22.41 8.72
CA LYS A 155 -18.29 20.99 8.58
C LYS A 155 -17.73 20.52 7.23
N PRO A 156 -16.93 19.46 7.20
CA PRO A 156 -16.37 19.00 5.93
C PRO A 156 -17.55 18.99 5.00
N VAL A 157 -17.48 19.83 3.94
CA VAL A 157 -18.53 19.80 2.92
C VAL A 157 -18.51 18.33 2.53
N GLN A 158 -19.50 17.61 3.06
CA GLN A 158 -19.67 16.20 2.66
C GLN A 158 -19.60 16.33 1.16
N LYS A 159 -18.47 15.88 0.57
CA LYS A 159 -18.40 15.79 -0.86
C LYS A 159 -19.64 14.99 -1.14
N LYS A 160 -20.69 15.69 -1.64
CA LYS A 160 -21.77 14.99 -2.28
C LYS A 160 -21.02 14.08 -3.21
N HIS A 161 -20.92 12.79 -2.80
CA HIS A 161 -20.47 11.78 -3.75
C HIS A 161 -21.21 12.16 -5.02
N PRO A 162 -20.51 12.42 -6.12
CA PRO A 162 -21.19 12.88 -7.31
C PRO A 162 -22.41 12.00 -7.37
N ARG A 163 -23.59 12.63 -7.28
CA ARG A 163 -24.87 11.93 -7.22
C ARG A 163 -24.75 10.90 -8.30
N SER A 164 -24.69 9.67 -7.90
CA SER A 164 -24.53 8.46 -8.63
C SER A 164 -25.39 8.49 -9.93
N GLY A 165 -24.86 9.16 -10.94
CA GLY A 165 -25.38 9.04 -12.29
C GLY A 165 -24.61 7.96 -13.07
N SER A 166 -23.41 7.60 -12.67
CA SER A 166 -22.74 6.41 -13.17
C SER A 166 -23.11 5.26 -12.27
N SER A 167 -23.95 4.37 -12.74
CA SER A 167 -24.36 3.18 -12.02
C SER A 167 -23.10 2.41 -11.56
N GLU A 168 -23.20 1.68 -10.45
CA GLU A 168 -22.16 0.73 -10.00
C GLU A 168 -21.67 -0.16 -11.15
N ALA A 169 -22.56 -0.45 -12.11
CA ALA A 169 -22.27 -1.15 -13.36
C ALA A 169 -21.24 -0.40 -14.22
N ASN A 170 -21.37 0.93 -14.38
CA ASN A 170 -20.43 1.71 -15.20
C ASN A 170 -19.03 1.79 -14.58
N LYS A 171 -18.94 1.89 -13.25
CA LYS A 171 -17.65 1.83 -12.56
C LYS A 171 -16.97 0.48 -12.76
N LEU A 172 -17.75 -0.57 -12.77
CA LEU A 172 -17.25 -1.93 -12.96
C LEU A 172 -16.80 -2.18 -14.40
N ILE A 173 -17.55 -1.68 -15.39
CA ILE A 173 -17.15 -1.76 -16.80
C ILE A 173 -15.83 -1.03 -17.02
N ARG A 174 -15.64 0.16 -16.41
CA ARG A 174 -14.37 0.89 -16.47
C ARG A 174 -13.24 0.10 -15.83
N LEU A 175 -13.45 -0.45 -14.63
CA LEU A 175 -12.46 -1.28 -13.95
C LEU A 175 -12.03 -2.46 -14.83
N LEU A 176 -12.96 -3.18 -15.42
CA LEU A 176 -12.66 -4.28 -16.34
C LEU A 176 -11.88 -3.79 -17.57
N GLY A 177 -12.27 -2.67 -18.18
CA GLY A 177 -11.57 -2.09 -19.33
C GLY A 177 -10.12 -1.73 -18.99
N GLN A 178 -9.88 -1.11 -17.83
CA GLN A 178 -8.51 -0.78 -17.36
C GLN A 178 -7.67 -2.02 -17.10
N LEU A 179 -8.24 -3.06 -16.49
CA LEU A 179 -7.55 -4.32 -16.24
C LEU A 179 -7.19 -5.05 -17.54
N ILE A 180 -8.09 -5.06 -18.53
CA ILE A 180 -7.84 -5.66 -19.84
C ILE A 180 -6.76 -4.89 -20.59
N LYS A 181 -6.79 -3.55 -20.56
CA LYS A 181 -5.75 -2.72 -21.14
C LYS A 181 -4.39 -3.02 -20.49
N PHE A 182 -4.34 -3.04 -19.18
CA PHE A 182 -3.10 -3.39 -18.45
C PHE A 182 -2.60 -4.80 -18.80
N ALA A 183 -3.50 -5.79 -18.89
CA ALA A 183 -3.14 -7.14 -19.32
C ALA A 183 -2.46 -7.13 -20.70
N SER A 184 -3.03 -6.40 -21.66
CA SER A 184 -2.44 -6.24 -22.99
C SER A 184 -1.06 -5.57 -22.96
N GLU A 185 -0.86 -4.56 -22.10
CA GLU A 185 0.42 -3.86 -21.91
C GLU A 185 1.53 -4.79 -21.40
N ILE A 186 1.18 -5.82 -20.61
CA ILE A 186 2.11 -6.84 -20.12
C ILE A 186 2.14 -8.09 -21.01
N GLY A 187 1.54 -8.06 -22.20
CA GLY A 187 1.57 -9.18 -23.14
C GLY A 187 0.62 -10.34 -22.81
N VAL A 188 -0.42 -10.08 -22.01
CA VAL A 188 -1.42 -11.08 -21.61
C VAL A 188 -2.74 -10.79 -22.32
N SER A 189 -3.30 -11.80 -23.00
CA SER A 189 -4.66 -11.72 -23.58
C SER A 189 -5.71 -12.11 -22.54
N VAL A 190 -6.89 -11.47 -22.62
CA VAL A 190 -8.01 -11.75 -21.73
C VAL A 190 -9.25 -12.10 -22.55
N ASN A 191 -9.74 -13.32 -22.37
CA ASN A 191 -10.94 -13.83 -23.03
C ASN A 191 -12.06 -14.12 -22.03
N PHE A 192 -13.29 -13.95 -22.50
CA PHE A 192 -14.49 -14.21 -21.71
C PHE A 192 -15.31 -15.30 -22.41
N GLU A 193 -15.33 -16.49 -21.78
CA GLU A 193 -16.00 -17.66 -22.32
C GLU A 193 -16.78 -18.39 -21.22
N PRO A 194 -17.90 -19.05 -21.52
CA PRO A 194 -18.57 -19.91 -20.55
C PRO A 194 -17.64 -21.05 -20.11
N ILE A 195 -17.40 -21.17 -18.82
CA ILE A 195 -16.57 -22.24 -18.23
C ILE A 195 -17.47 -23.23 -17.52
N ALA A 196 -17.39 -24.51 -17.89
CA ALA A 196 -18.14 -25.56 -17.20
C ALA A 196 -17.51 -25.90 -15.83
N GLY A 197 -18.35 -26.14 -14.83
CA GLY A 197 -17.93 -26.58 -13.50
C GLY A 197 -17.72 -25.45 -12.50
N VAL A 198 -16.81 -25.64 -11.54
CA VAL A 198 -16.61 -24.75 -10.40
C VAL A 198 -15.52 -23.69 -10.63
N VAL A 199 -14.70 -23.89 -11.66
CA VAL A 199 -13.64 -22.95 -12.03
C VAL A 199 -14.27 -21.74 -12.68
N ARG A 200 -13.90 -20.54 -12.25
CA ARG A 200 -14.45 -19.27 -12.75
C ARG A 200 -13.45 -18.42 -13.54
N GLY A 201 -12.27 -18.97 -13.78
CA GLY A 201 -11.22 -18.37 -14.60
C GLY A 201 -9.88 -19.06 -14.34
N TYR A 202 -8.97 -18.92 -15.28
CA TYR A 202 -7.61 -19.46 -15.17
C TYR A 202 -6.65 -18.69 -16.07
N HIS A 203 -5.37 -18.77 -15.76
CA HIS A 203 -4.28 -18.31 -16.61
C HIS A 203 -3.56 -19.53 -17.22
N GLU A 204 -3.33 -19.51 -18.51
CA GLU A 204 -2.55 -20.51 -19.24
C GLU A 204 -1.14 -19.97 -19.55
N PRO A 205 -0.13 -20.38 -18.78
CA PRO A 205 1.22 -19.83 -18.92
C PRO A 205 1.86 -20.05 -20.30
N GLY A 206 1.45 -21.11 -21.01
CA GLY A 206 2.00 -21.47 -22.34
C GLY A 206 1.57 -20.49 -23.43
N THR A 207 0.37 -19.95 -23.35
CA THR A 207 -0.19 -19.02 -24.33
C THR A 207 -0.17 -17.56 -23.85
N GLY A 208 0.02 -17.33 -22.54
CA GLY A 208 -0.12 -16.00 -21.95
C GLY A 208 -1.58 -15.52 -21.94
N GLU A 209 -2.53 -16.44 -21.86
CA GLU A 209 -3.95 -16.16 -21.93
C GLU A 209 -4.61 -16.30 -20.56
N ILE A 210 -5.48 -15.33 -20.22
CA ILE A 210 -6.41 -15.43 -19.09
C ILE A 210 -7.81 -15.63 -19.64
N VAL A 211 -8.48 -16.71 -19.23
CA VAL A 211 -9.88 -16.97 -19.54
C VAL A 211 -10.74 -16.73 -18.29
N ILE A 212 -11.78 -15.94 -18.43
CA ILE A 212 -12.74 -15.61 -17.35
C ILE A 212 -14.12 -16.10 -17.72
N ASP A 213 -14.78 -16.76 -16.77
CA ASP A 213 -16.14 -17.27 -16.97
C ASP A 213 -17.13 -16.16 -17.33
N ALA A 214 -17.77 -16.33 -18.49
CA ALA A 214 -18.79 -15.43 -19.02
C ALA A 214 -20.22 -15.91 -18.73
N SER A 215 -20.40 -16.98 -17.98
CA SER A 215 -21.72 -17.56 -17.68
C SER A 215 -22.65 -16.53 -17.01
N PRO A 216 -23.97 -16.56 -17.26
CA PRO A 216 -24.92 -15.59 -16.70
C PRO A 216 -24.98 -15.57 -15.16
N ASP A 217 -24.70 -16.70 -14.51
CA ASP A 217 -24.64 -16.85 -13.05
C ASP A 217 -23.38 -16.28 -12.43
N PHE A 218 -22.37 -15.87 -13.22
CA PHE A 218 -21.14 -15.25 -12.76
C PHE A 218 -21.15 -13.73 -13.04
N PRO A 219 -21.53 -12.89 -12.06
CA PRO A 219 -21.81 -11.47 -12.29
C PRO A 219 -20.54 -10.69 -12.63
N PRO A 220 -20.66 -9.56 -13.35
CA PRO A 220 -19.52 -8.74 -13.77
C PRO A 220 -18.57 -8.35 -12.63
N ALA A 221 -19.10 -8.17 -11.41
CA ALA A 221 -18.33 -7.89 -10.23
C ALA A 221 -17.37 -9.02 -9.84
N ALA A 222 -17.85 -10.25 -9.94
CA ALA A 222 -17.05 -11.44 -9.65
C ALA A 222 -16.03 -11.68 -10.77
N ARG A 223 -16.39 -11.39 -12.03
CA ARG A 223 -15.45 -11.44 -13.17
C ARG A 223 -14.28 -10.49 -12.98
N ALA A 224 -14.53 -9.24 -12.55
CA ALA A 224 -13.46 -8.29 -12.26
C ALA A 224 -12.57 -8.76 -11.11
N ALA A 225 -13.14 -9.28 -10.03
CA ALA A 225 -12.37 -9.84 -8.92
C ALA A 225 -11.52 -11.03 -9.37
N ARG A 226 -12.08 -11.91 -10.22
CA ARG A 226 -11.35 -13.06 -10.77
C ARG A 226 -10.21 -12.60 -11.69
N LEU A 227 -10.44 -11.62 -12.55
CA LEU A 227 -9.40 -11.08 -13.42
C LEU A 227 -8.25 -10.46 -12.60
N ILE A 228 -8.55 -9.70 -11.54
CA ILE A 228 -7.53 -9.18 -10.62
C ILE A 228 -6.70 -10.33 -10.03
N TYR A 229 -7.35 -11.41 -9.60
CA TYR A 229 -6.67 -12.57 -9.03
C TYR A 229 -5.76 -13.28 -10.06
N GLU A 230 -6.21 -13.47 -11.28
CA GLU A 230 -5.39 -14.09 -12.34
C GLU A 230 -4.22 -13.19 -12.74
N LEU A 231 -4.44 -11.89 -12.89
CA LEU A 231 -3.37 -10.91 -13.13
C LEU A 231 -2.36 -10.87 -11.97
N ALA A 232 -2.82 -11.01 -10.73
CA ALA A 232 -1.92 -11.13 -9.58
C ALA A 232 -1.03 -12.37 -9.71
N ASN A 233 -1.56 -13.52 -10.14
CA ASN A 233 -0.78 -14.72 -10.38
C ASN A 233 0.28 -14.54 -11.47
N VAL A 234 -0.08 -13.90 -12.60
CA VAL A 234 0.88 -13.57 -13.66
C VAL A 234 2.01 -12.70 -13.13
N LEU A 235 1.67 -11.61 -12.45
CA LEU A 235 2.66 -10.66 -11.92
C LEU A 235 3.53 -11.25 -10.81
N ILE A 236 3.01 -12.17 -10.01
CA ILE A 236 3.79 -12.94 -9.03
C ILE A 236 4.84 -13.76 -9.77
N ASP A 237 4.50 -14.40 -10.88
CA ASP A 237 5.42 -15.21 -11.66
C ASP A 237 6.52 -14.38 -12.33
N GLU A 238 6.21 -13.17 -12.74
CA GLU A 238 7.16 -12.24 -13.35
C GLU A 238 8.06 -11.51 -12.34
N ASP A 239 7.67 -11.45 -11.06
CA ASP A 239 8.40 -10.65 -10.06
C ASP A 239 9.83 -11.21 -9.85
N PRO A 240 10.88 -10.39 -10.03
CA PRO A 240 12.26 -10.82 -9.86
C PRO A 240 12.58 -11.36 -8.47
N GLY A 241 11.84 -10.90 -7.44
CA GLY A 241 11.97 -11.34 -6.06
C GLY A 241 11.44 -12.77 -5.84
N ARG A 242 10.48 -13.23 -6.66
CA ARG A 242 9.88 -14.56 -6.54
C ARG A 242 10.89 -15.69 -6.70
N ARG A 243 11.86 -15.55 -7.61
CA ARG A 243 12.86 -16.62 -7.85
C ARG A 243 13.62 -17.02 -6.58
N ARG A 244 13.66 -16.13 -5.58
CA ARG A 244 14.24 -16.36 -4.25
C ARG A 244 13.22 -16.86 -3.23
N LEU A 245 11.92 -16.78 -3.55
CA LEU A 245 10.81 -17.22 -2.73
C LEU A 245 10.28 -18.51 -3.35
N LYS A 246 10.63 -19.64 -2.79
CA LYS A 246 10.09 -20.95 -3.24
C LYS A 246 8.67 -21.08 -2.68
N LEU A 247 7.71 -20.34 -3.24
CA LEU A 247 6.31 -20.39 -2.82
C LEU A 247 5.72 -21.79 -3.09
N CYS A 248 5.20 -22.42 -2.04
CA CYS A 248 4.29 -23.56 -2.23
C CYS A 248 2.90 -23.07 -2.68
N ASN A 249 2.03 -23.98 -3.09
CA ASN A 249 0.70 -23.60 -3.60
C ASN A 249 -0.13 -22.81 -2.57
N GLY A 250 -0.08 -23.19 -1.29
CA GLY A 250 -0.80 -22.48 -0.23
C GLY A 250 -0.29 -21.06 0.01
N GLU A 251 1.02 -20.85 -0.05
CA GLU A 251 1.63 -19.53 0.10
C GLU A 251 1.34 -18.62 -1.09
N ARG A 252 1.40 -19.21 -2.30
CA ARG A 252 1.04 -18.52 -3.53
C ARG A 252 -0.41 -18.03 -3.48
N GLU A 253 -1.32 -18.88 -3.02
CA GLU A 253 -2.73 -18.58 -2.86
C GLU A 253 -2.93 -17.39 -1.91
N VAL A 254 -2.27 -17.38 -0.74
CA VAL A 254 -2.33 -16.28 0.21
C VAL A 254 -1.82 -14.98 -0.41
N VAL A 255 -0.69 -15.02 -1.12
CA VAL A 255 -0.11 -13.83 -1.77
C VAL A 255 -1.06 -13.31 -2.83
N ALA A 256 -1.57 -14.15 -3.74
CA ALA A 256 -2.46 -13.75 -4.82
C ALA A 256 -3.78 -13.19 -4.29
N ARG A 257 -4.40 -13.82 -3.28
CA ARG A 257 -5.61 -13.32 -2.62
C ARG A 257 -5.36 -12.01 -1.90
N SER A 258 -4.19 -11.84 -1.27
CA SER A 258 -3.82 -10.57 -0.61
C SER A 258 -3.68 -9.43 -1.62
N VAL A 259 -3.07 -9.68 -2.77
CA VAL A 259 -3.00 -8.71 -3.88
C VAL A 259 -4.41 -8.35 -4.35
N ALA A 260 -5.23 -9.35 -4.64
CA ALA A 260 -6.61 -9.12 -5.09
C ALA A 260 -7.43 -8.34 -4.05
N TRP A 261 -7.21 -8.60 -2.77
CA TRP A 261 -7.82 -7.88 -1.65
C TRP A 261 -7.43 -6.38 -1.67
N CYS A 262 -6.15 -6.06 -1.80
CA CYS A 262 -5.64 -4.69 -1.83
C CYS A 262 -6.17 -3.91 -3.05
N VAL A 263 -6.08 -4.50 -4.23
CA VAL A 263 -6.53 -3.88 -5.48
C VAL A 263 -8.03 -3.63 -5.48
N GLY A 264 -8.81 -4.59 -4.96
CA GLY A 264 -10.25 -4.41 -4.82
C GLY A 264 -10.63 -3.32 -3.83
N ALA A 265 -9.91 -3.20 -2.70
CA ALA A 265 -10.12 -2.12 -1.76
C ALA A 265 -9.82 -0.75 -2.39
N CYS A 266 -8.75 -0.64 -3.21
CA CYS A 266 -8.45 0.55 -4.01
C CYS A 266 -9.59 0.90 -4.98
N ALA A 267 -10.23 -0.10 -5.58
CA ALA A 267 -11.39 0.05 -6.44
C ALA A 267 -12.72 0.32 -5.68
N GLY A 268 -12.66 0.55 -4.37
CA GLY A 268 -13.82 0.83 -3.52
C GLY A 268 -14.67 -0.42 -3.19
N ARG A 269 -14.10 -1.60 -3.33
CA ARG A 269 -14.76 -2.88 -3.06
C ARG A 269 -14.26 -3.45 -1.75
N GLY A 270 -15.16 -3.62 -0.80
CA GLY A 270 -14.89 -4.40 0.40
C GLY A 270 -14.72 -5.89 0.05
N TYR A 271 -13.70 -6.55 0.61
CA TYR A 271 -13.61 -8.00 0.56
C TYR A 271 -14.24 -8.60 1.81
N ALA A 272 -15.16 -9.52 1.61
CA ALA A 272 -15.87 -10.19 2.70
C ALA A 272 -15.05 -11.32 3.33
N GLU A 273 -14.09 -11.90 2.60
CA GLU A 273 -13.38 -13.08 3.07
C GLU A 273 -12.09 -12.73 3.81
N ALA A 274 -11.93 -13.28 5.00
CA ALA A 274 -10.68 -13.22 5.74
C ALA A 274 -9.60 -14.06 5.00
N ILE A 275 -8.39 -13.52 4.91
CA ILE A 275 -7.24 -14.25 4.39
C ILE A 275 -6.63 -15.05 5.54
N VAL A 276 -6.65 -16.37 5.41
CA VAL A 276 -6.07 -17.30 6.37
C VAL A 276 -4.66 -17.65 5.89
N VAL A 277 -3.66 -17.34 6.71
CA VAL A 277 -2.28 -17.74 6.41
C VAL A 277 -2.06 -19.22 6.73
N PRO A 278 -1.17 -19.92 5.98
CA PRO A 278 -0.85 -21.31 6.25
C PRO A 278 -0.27 -21.52 7.66
N THR A 279 -0.63 -22.61 8.31
CA THR A 279 -0.16 -22.92 9.67
C THR A 279 1.35 -23.06 9.77
N GLN A 280 2.03 -23.46 8.71
CA GLN A 280 3.49 -23.53 8.65
C GLN A 280 4.16 -22.15 8.82
N TRP A 281 3.47 -21.04 8.52
CA TRP A 281 4.01 -19.69 8.77
C TRP A 281 4.28 -19.43 10.24
N ALA A 282 3.59 -20.08 11.13
CA ALA A 282 3.86 -20.00 12.56
C ALA A 282 5.23 -20.59 12.94
N ALA A 283 5.73 -21.54 12.17
CA ALA A 283 7.05 -22.15 12.39
C ALA A 283 8.18 -21.41 11.64
N ASP A 284 7.86 -20.62 10.61
CA ASP A 284 8.84 -19.86 9.85
C ASP A 284 9.33 -18.64 10.62
N SER A 285 10.46 -18.07 10.23
CA SER A 285 10.91 -16.78 10.76
C SER A 285 10.05 -15.64 10.20
N GLY A 286 9.86 -14.57 10.98
CA GLY A 286 9.19 -13.35 10.52
C GLY A 286 9.76 -12.78 9.21
N SER A 287 11.04 -13.06 8.92
CA SER A 287 11.70 -12.68 7.68
C SER A 287 11.05 -13.29 6.43
N VAL A 288 10.42 -14.45 6.54
CA VAL A 288 9.69 -15.11 5.44
C VAL A 288 8.38 -14.39 5.19
N ALA A 289 7.58 -14.15 6.24
CA ALA A 289 6.35 -13.39 6.16
C ALA A 289 6.59 -11.95 5.62
N PHE A 290 7.68 -11.30 6.05
CA PHE A 290 8.12 -10.01 5.50
C PHE A 290 8.32 -10.06 3.98
N ARG A 291 8.99 -11.10 3.47
CA ARG A 291 9.25 -11.24 2.03
C ARG A 291 7.96 -11.44 1.23
N TYR A 292 7.01 -12.20 1.77
CA TYR A 292 5.69 -12.37 1.15
C TYR A 292 4.90 -11.06 1.15
N ALA A 293 4.89 -10.34 2.28
CA ALA A 293 4.27 -9.02 2.33
C ALA A 293 4.91 -8.03 1.35
N ALA A 294 6.22 -8.06 1.19
CA ALA A 294 6.93 -7.24 0.21
C ALA A 294 6.55 -7.60 -1.24
N LEU A 295 6.29 -8.87 -1.53
CA LEU A 295 5.80 -9.31 -2.83
C LEU A 295 4.37 -8.81 -3.06
N VAL A 296 3.47 -8.97 -2.09
CA VAL A 296 2.10 -8.43 -2.15
C VAL A 296 2.11 -6.92 -2.42
N ASP A 297 2.92 -6.16 -1.67
CA ASP A 297 2.98 -4.70 -1.81
C ASP A 297 3.45 -4.25 -3.19
N ARG A 298 4.47 -4.91 -3.76
CA ARG A 298 4.95 -4.62 -5.11
C ARG A 298 3.93 -4.96 -6.19
N VAL A 299 3.36 -6.16 -6.13
CA VAL A 299 2.41 -6.63 -7.15
C VAL A 299 1.11 -5.84 -7.10
N ALA A 300 0.56 -5.61 -5.90
CA ALA A 300 -0.63 -4.77 -5.73
C ALA A 300 -0.36 -3.34 -6.21
N GLY A 301 0.80 -2.75 -5.89
CA GLY A 301 1.16 -1.41 -6.34
C GLY A 301 1.25 -1.27 -7.87
N ARG A 302 1.66 -2.30 -8.60
CA ARG A 302 1.62 -2.32 -10.08
C ARG A 302 0.18 -2.26 -10.61
N LEU A 303 -0.72 -3.08 -10.08
CA LEU A 303 -2.13 -3.12 -10.48
C LEU A 303 -2.87 -1.83 -10.07
N GLU A 304 -2.65 -1.34 -8.85
CA GLU A 304 -3.24 -0.08 -8.38
C GLU A 304 -2.78 1.11 -9.22
N GLY A 305 -1.49 1.15 -9.60
CA GLY A 305 -0.95 2.18 -10.49
C GLY A 305 -1.63 2.18 -11.86
N ALA A 306 -1.86 1.00 -12.42
CA ALA A 306 -2.57 0.87 -13.70
C ALA A 306 -4.03 1.35 -13.63
N LEU A 307 -4.71 1.10 -12.50
CA LEU A 307 -6.08 1.57 -12.28
C LEU A 307 -6.16 3.09 -12.08
N LEU A 308 -5.18 3.69 -11.42
CA LEU A 308 -5.16 5.14 -11.15
C LEU A 308 -4.79 5.96 -12.39
N SER A 309 -3.82 5.50 -13.18
CA SER A 309 -3.42 6.19 -14.42
C SER A 309 -4.53 6.25 -15.46
N GLY A 310 -5.43 5.28 -15.48
CA GLY A 310 -6.62 5.30 -16.35
C GLY A 310 -7.69 6.32 -15.93
N LEU A 311 -7.65 6.82 -14.68
CA LEU A 311 -8.59 7.84 -14.20
C LEU A 311 -8.12 9.27 -14.47
N GLU A 312 -6.82 9.50 -14.63
CA GLU A 312 -6.24 10.83 -14.90
C GLU A 312 -6.32 11.21 -16.41
N GLY A 313 -6.29 10.23 -17.31
CA GLY A 313 -6.32 10.47 -18.76
C GLY A 313 -7.69 10.86 -19.34
N GLU A 314 -8.76 10.88 -18.55
CA GLU A 314 -10.12 11.26 -18.99
C GLU A 314 -10.54 12.69 -18.57
N GLN A 315 -9.62 13.48 -17.99
CA GLN A 315 -9.92 14.87 -17.57
C GLN A 315 -9.34 15.95 -18.52
N GLU A 316 -8.75 15.55 -19.62
CA GLU A 316 -8.40 16.42 -20.75
C GLU A 316 -9.41 16.25 -21.88
#